data_2d6bd4d58507e5a77cf17d11aef873e1
#
_entry.id   2d6bd4d58507e5a77cf17d11aef873e1
#
_cell.length_a   1.000
_cell.length_b   1.000
_cell.length_c   1.000
_cell.angle_alpha   90.00
_cell.angle_beta   90.00
_cell.angle_gamma   90.00
#
_symmetry.space_group_name_H-M   'P 1'
#
loop_
_entity.id
_entity.type
_entity.pdbx_description
1 polymer ?
#
loop_
_entity_poly.entity_id
_entity_poly.type
_entity_poly.pdbx_seq_one_letter_code
_entity_poly.pdbx_strand_id
1 'polypeptide(L)'
;FIRFGEVVIAFNGDDAPQAWTLDSSSDFAALGGSPPAFRHAAVVGNFIVTGFQPTLQNKVQWSAFNSATSWTVGTNQSDSETMPEGGVITGITGGQYGLIFQEDRITRMDYRGGNVVFQFRRVEENRGAVQGKNIIQVGNLVYFLSEDGFYVTDGSSSKPIGASKVDRFFYNDLKFGLRERVRASYDHENKLVMWSYPSATGTN
;
A
#
# COMPACT_ATOMS: atom_id res chain seq x y z
N PHE A 1 -4.03 -9.18 -3.70
CA PHE A 1 -3.97 -9.30 -5.17
C PHE A 1 -3.80 -7.94 -5.80
N ILE A 2 -3.01 -7.86 -6.87
CA ILE A 2 -2.95 -6.72 -7.79
C ILE A 2 -3.07 -7.23 -9.22
N ARG A 3 -3.46 -6.34 -10.14
CA ARG A 3 -3.48 -6.63 -11.58
C ARG A 3 -2.49 -5.72 -12.29
N PHE A 4 -1.64 -6.31 -13.14
CA PHE A 4 -0.70 -5.61 -13.99
C PHE A 4 -0.85 -6.09 -15.44
N GLY A 5 -1.45 -5.28 -16.27
CA GLY A 5 -1.89 -5.71 -17.60
C GLY A 5 -2.89 -6.89 -17.51
N GLU A 6 -2.53 -8.03 -18.06
CA GLU A 6 -3.33 -9.25 -18.00
C GLU A 6 -2.91 -10.21 -16.88
N VAL A 7 -1.86 -9.85 -16.10
CA VAL A 7 -1.36 -10.68 -15.03
C VAL A 7 -2.00 -10.28 -13.71
N VAL A 8 -2.64 -11.23 -13.05
CA VAL A 8 -3.12 -11.12 -11.67
C VAL A 8 -2.05 -11.73 -10.75
N ILE A 9 -1.61 -10.98 -9.75
CA ILE A 9 -0.55 -11.40 -8.84
C ILE A 9 -1.13 -11.54 -7.44
N ALA A 10 -0.97 -12.74 -6.86
CA ALA A 10 -1.33 -13.08 -5.49
C ALA A 10 -0.09 -13.07 -4.60
N PHE A 11 -0.20 -12.53 -3.39
CA PHE A 11 0.88 -12.46 -2.40
C PHE A 11 0.32 -12.45 -0.98
N ASN A 12 1.09 -12.93 -0.02
CA ASN A 12 0.70 -13.03 1.38
C ASN A 12 1.74 -12.44 2.36
N GLY A 13 2.90 -12.07 1.87
CA GLY A 13 3.99 -11.48 2.66
C GLY A 13 5.09 -12.46 3.06
N ASP A 14 4.84 -13.74 3.01
CA ASP A 14 5.76 -14.78 3.49
C ASP A 14 6.26 -15.69 2.37
N ASP A 15 5.36 -16.07 1.44
CA ASP A 15 5.67 -16.94 0.32
C ASP A 15 6.02 -16.17 -0.95
N ALA A 16 6.66 -16.85 -1.89
CA ALA A 16 6.89 -16.32 -3.24
C ALA A 16 5.55 -15.98 -3.91
N PRO A 17 5.43 -14.78 -4.51
CA PRO A 17 4.19 -14.36 -5.15
C PRO A 17 3.83 -15.29 -6.32
N GLN A 18 2.53 -15.48 -6.51
CA GLN A 18 1.96 -16.30 -7.56
C GLN A 18 1.31 -15.42 -8.63
N ALA A 19 1.34 -15.86 -9.86
CA ALA A 19 0.75 -15.16 -11.00
C ALA A 19 -0.27 -16.04 -11.72
N TRP A 20 -1.31 -15.40 -12.23
CA TRP A 20 -2.27 -15.97 -13.14
C TRP A 20 -2.49 -14.99 -14.29
N THR A 21 -2.35 -15.47 -15.53
CA THR A 21 -2.52 -14.62 -16.71
C THR A 21 -3.91 -14.88 -17.29
N LEU A 22 -4.67 -13.81 -17.51
CA LEU A 22 -5.99 -13.83 -18.12
C LEU A 22 -5.94 -14.60 -19.47
N ASP A 23 -6.92 -15.43 -19.68
CA ASP A 23 -7.15 -16.18 -20.92
C ASP A 23 -6.03 -17.15 -21.35
N SER A 24 -4.95 -17.28 -20.56
CA SER A 24 -3.82 -18.16 -20.91
C SER A 24 -3.40 -19.15 -19.83
N SER A 25 -3.68 -18.86 -18.55
CA SER A 25 -3.33 -19.74 -17.44
C SER A 25 -4.55 -20.48 -16.91
N SER A 26 -4.42 -21.80 -16.67
CA SER A 26 -5.44 -22.58 -15.96
C SER A 26 -5.38 -22.34 -14.44
N ASP A 27 -4.15 -22.21 -13.90
CA ASP A 27 -3.88 -22.14 -12.48
C ASP A 27 -2.90 -21.02 -12.14
N PHE A 28 -2.83 -20.65 -10.86
CA PHE A 28 -1.76 -19.81 -10.34
C PHE A 28 -0.44 -20.58 -10.33
N ALA A 29 0.62 -19.94 -10.80
CA ALA A 29 1.98 -20.45 -10.77
C ALA A 29 2.93 -19.39 -10.18
N ALA A 30 4.15 -19.79 -9.82
CA ALA A 30 5.13 -18.85 -9.29
C ALA A 30 5.37 -17.69 -10.26
N LEU A 31 5.34 -16.45 -9.77
CA LEU A 31 5.68 -15.27 -10.55
C LEU A 31 7.16 -15.34 -10.95
N GLY A 32 7.42 -15.32 -12.25
CA GLY A 32 8.77 -15.42 -12.80
C GLY A 32 9.69 -14.25 -12.40
N GLY A 33 11.00 -14.43 -12.60
CA GLY A 33 12.01 -13.40 -12.37
C GLY A 33 12.46 -13.25 -10.93
N SER A 34 12.09 -14.18 -10.05
CA SER A 34 12.50 -14.23 -8.65
C SER A 34 12.19 -12.93 -7.85
N PRO A 35 10.94 -12.45 -7.89
CA PRO A 35 10.55 -11.32 -7.03
C PRO A 35 10.72 -11.71 -5.55
N PRO A 36 10.98 -10.73 -4.66
CA PRO A 36 10.95 -11.00 -3.23
C PRO A 36 9.53 -11.40 -2.78
N ALA A 37 9.40 -12.06 -1.65
CA ALA A 37 8.14 -12.10 -0.93
C ALA A 37 7.81 -10.68 -0.41
N PHE A 38 6.54 -10.29 -0.45
CA PHE A 38 6.11 -8.96 -0.02
C PHE A 38 4.67 -8.97 0.50
N ARG A 39 4.37 -8.05 1.39
CA ARG A 39 3.02 -7.92 1.99
C ARG A 39 2.16 -6.88 1.30
N HIS A 40 2.76 -5.82 0.74
CA HIS A 40 2.08 -4.71 0.09
C HIS A 40 2.58 -4.55 -1.32
N ALA A 41 1.67 -4.28 -2.25
CA ALA A 41 2.02 -3.95 -3.62
C ALA A 41 0.97 -3.02 -4.25
N ALA A 42 1.43 -2.23 -5.20
CA ALA A 42 0.59 -1.41 -6.06
C ALA A 42 1.22 -1.26 -7.45
N VAL A 43 0.42 -0.89 -8.43
CA VAL A 43 0.92 -0.52 -9.76
C VAL A 43 1.13 0.99 -9.79
N VAL A 44 2.36 1.43 -10.03
CA VAL A 44 2.75 2.84 -10.15
C VAL A 44 3.27 3.07 -11.56
N GLY A 45 2.50 3.79 -12.37
CA GLY A 45 2.79 3.90 -13.79
C GLY A 45 2.87 2.50 -14.43
N ASN A 46 4.03 2.18 -15.00
CA ASN A 46 4.30 0.90 -15.65
C ASN A 46 5.20 -0.03 -14.82
N PHE A 47 5.12 0.08 -13.49
CA PHE A 47 5.90 -0.73 -12.55
C PHE A 47 5.00 -1.41 -11.53
N ILE A 48 5.37 -2.61 -11.14
CA ILE A 48 4.85 -3.23 -9.92
C ILE A 48 5.77 -2.78 -8.80
N VAL A 49 5.22 -2.04 -7.83
CA VAL A 49 5.95 -1.57 -6.65
C VAL A 49 5.52 -2.41 -5.46
N THR A 50 6.49 -2.95 -4.74
CA THR A 50 6.28 -3.84 -3.60
C THR A 50 6.93 -3.28 -2.34
N GLY A 51 6.41 -3.65 -1.18
CA GLY A 51 6.98 -3.26 0.11
C GLY A 51 6.66 -4.24 1.22
N PHE A 52 7.39 -4.10 2.33
CA PHE A 52 7.36 -5.03 3.45
C PHE A 52 7.81 -6.43 3.03
N GLN A 53 9.11 -6.61 2.86
CA GLN A 53 9.72 -7.93 2.72
C GLN A 53 9.92 -8.57 4.11
N PRO A 54 9.88 -9.91 4.26
CA PRO A 54 9.97 -10.57 5.56
C PRO A 54 11.16 -10.15 6.43
N THR A 55 12.30 -9.93 5.80
CA THR A 55 13.56 -9.55 6.49
C THR A 55 13.89 -8.06 6.39
N LEU A 56 13.21 -7.30 5.51
CA LEU A 56 13.44 -5.89 5.24
C LEU A 56 12.10 -5.16 5.14
N GLN A 57 11.46 -4.97 6.28
CA GLN A 57 10.08 -4.47 6.35
C GLN A 57 9.92 -2.99 5.95
N ASN A 58 11.01 -2.26 5.86
CA ASN A 58 11.07 -0.86 5.41
C ASN A 58 11.66 -0.72 3.99
N LYS A 59 11.76 -1.81 3.23
CA LYS A 59 12.29 -1.80 1.86
C LYS A 59 11.16 -1.78 0.84
N VAL A 60 11.28 -0.88 -0.13
CA VAL A 60 10.49 -0.85 -1.37
C VAL A 60 11.34 -1.44 -2.49
N GLN A 61 10.73 -2.24 -3.35
CA GLN A 61 11.37 -2.75 -4.57
C GLN A 61 10.35 -2.71 -5.70
N TRP A 62 10.82 -2.41 -6.90
CA TRP A 62 9.94 -2.36 -8.07
C TRP A 62 10.47 -3.21 -9.21
N SER A 63 9.54 -3.72 -10.03
CA SER A 63 9.83 -4.49 -11.23
C SER A 63 10.53 -3.64 -12.28
N ALA A 64 11.03 -4.27 -13.32
CA ALA A 64 11.46 -3.55 -14.52
C ALA A 64 10.26 -2.85 -15.19
N PHE A 65 10.57 -1.82 -15.97
CA PHE A 65 9.58 -1.07 -16.73
C PHE A 65 8.74 -2.00 -17.61
N ASN A 66 7.42 -1.90 -17.47
CA ASN A 66 6.42 -2.68 -18.22
C ASN A 66 6.62 -4.21 -18.17
N SER A 67 7.15 -4.72 -17.06
CA SER A 67 7.40 -6.16 -16.87
C SER A 67 6.94 -6.64 -15.50
N ALA A 68 6.15 -7.72 -15.48
CA ALA A 68 5.78 -8.40 -14.25
C ALA A 68 6.85 -9.39 -13.76
N THR A 69 7.75 -9.83 -14.65
CA THR A 69 8.65 -10.96 -14.42
C THR A 69 10.14 -10.58 -14.45
N SER A 70 10.49 -9.31 -14.37
CA SER A 70 11.88 -8.84 -14.31
C SER A 70 12.10 -8.02 -13.03
N TRP A 71 12.95 -8.55 -12.13
CA TRP A 71 13.14 -8.03 -10.78
C TRP A 71 14.61 -7.81 -10.40
N THR A 72 15.55 -8.02 -11.37
CA THR A 72 16.97 -7.83 -11.13
C THR A 72 17.28 -6.35 -10.99
N VAL A 73 17.68 -5.95 -9.79
CA VAL A 73 18.07 -4.58 -9.45
C VAL A 73 19.16 -4.08 -10.42
N GLY A 74 18.99 -2.86 -10.92
CA GLY A 74 19.88 -2.23 -11.91
C GLY A 74 19.61 -2.64 -13.37
N THR A 75 18.60 -3.48 -13.63
CA THR A 75 18.26 -3.93 -14.99
C THR A 75 16.91 -3.39 -15.42
N ASN A 76 16.83 -2.75 -16.61
CA ASN A 76 15.61 -2.21 -17.19
C ASN A 76 14.79 -1.37 -16.19
N GLN A 77 15.47 -0.54 -15.42
CA GLN A 77 14.90 0.34 -14.41
C GLN A 77 14.32 -0.39 -13.17
N SER A 78 14.47 -1.71 -13.04
CA SER A 78 14.19 -2.38 -11.78
C SER A 78 15.21 -1.94 -10.73
N ASP A 79 14.71 -1.57 -9.54
CA ASP A 79 15.58 -1.14 -8.44
C ASP A 79 14.85 -1.26 -7.10
N SER A 80 15.48 -0.82 -6.03
CA SER A 80 14.93 -0.85 -4.69
C SER A 80 15.45 0.31 -3.86
N GLU A 81 14.66 0.73 -2.87
CA GLU A 81 15.01 1.78 -1.91
C GLU A 81 14.68 1.32 -0.49
N THR A 82 15.57 1.61 0.45
CA THR A 82 15.33 1.38 1.87
C THR A 82 14.89 2.68 2.51
N MET A 83 13.78 2.63 3.24
CA MET A 83 13.19 3.76 3.95
C MET A 83 13.52 3.65 5.44
N PRO A 84 14.70 4.16 5.91
CA PRO A 84 15.19 3.85 7.25
C PRO A 84 14.38 4.54 8.36
N GLU A 85 13.68 5.60 8.01
CA GLU A 85 12.86 6.37 8.94
C GLU A 85 11.39 6.08 8.72
N GLY A 86 10.55 6.21 9.75
CA GLY A 86 9.11 6.05 9.65
C GLY A 86 8.58 4.64 9.98
N GLY A 87 9.44 3.73 10.44
CA GLY A 87 9.05 2.38 10.81
C GLY A 87 8.82 1.45 9.61
N VAL A 88 8.04 0.39 9.81
CA VAL A 88 7.76 -0.59 8.76
C VAL A 88 6.77 -0.04 7.73
N ILE A 89 6.82 -0.57 6.51
CA ILE A 89 5.85 -0.24 5.47
C ILE A 89 4.52 -0.90 5.82
N THR A 90 3.48 -0.09 5.99
CA THR A 90 2.13 -0.52 6.34
C THR A 90 1.19 -0.58 5.15
N GLY A 91 1.54 0.06 4.04
CA GLY A 91 0.74 0.02 2.81
C GLY A 91 1.37 0.77 1.66
N ILE A 92 0.89 0.49 0.46
CA ILE A 92 1.28 1.20 -0.77
C ILE A 92 0.03 1.45 -1.60
N THR A 93 -0.11 2.66 -2.14
CA THR A 93 -1.10 2.97 -3.17
C THR A 93 -0.42 3.32 -4.48
N GLY A 94 -1.12 3.19 -5.59
CA GLY A 94 -0.57 3.35 -6.93
C GLY A 94 -1.34 4.34 -7.80
N GLY A 95 -1.04 4.30 -9.08
CA GLY A 95 -1.56 5.20 -10.10
C GLY A 95 -0.45 5.90 -10.86
N GLN A 96 -0.58 7.19 -11.14
CA GLN A 96 0.48 7.98 -11.79
C GLN A 96 1.70 8.18 -10.89
N TYR A 97 1.49 8.16 -9.59
CA TYR A 97 2.52 8.17 -8.54
C TYR A 97 2.16 7.15 -7.47
N GLY A 98 3.13 6.73 -6.68
CA GLY A 98 2.91 5.88 -5.52
C GLY A 98 2.89 6.67 -4.22
N LEU A 99 2.10 6.22 -3.24
CA LEU A 99 2.25 6.63 -1.85
C LEU A 99 2.65 5.41 -1.04
N ILE A 100 3.75 5.53 -0.34
CA ILE A 100 4.28 4.52 0.57
C ILE A 100 3.92 4.98 1.97
N PHE A 101 3.10 4.20 2.63
CA PHE A 101 2.72 4.41 4.03
C PHE A 101 3.63 3.58 4.92
N GLN A 102 4.17 4.21 5.93
CA GLN A 102 4.87 3.59 7.05
C GLN A 102 4.07 3.83 8.34
N GLU A 103 4.56 3.40 9.48
CA GLU A 103 3.87 3.57 10.77
C GLU A 103 3.67 5.06 11.11
N ASP A 104 4.67 5.89 10.87
CA ASP A 104 4.63 7.32 11.20
C ASP A 104 5.10 8.24 10.06
N ARG A 105 5.08 7.76 8.81
CA ARG A 105 5.48 8.55 7.64
C ARG A 105 4.68 8.19 6.39
N ILE A 106 4.52 9.18 5.53
CA ILE A 106 4.00 8.98 4.17
C ILE A 106 5.00 9.57 3.18
N THR A 107 5.47 8.74 2.27
CA THR A 107 6.40 9.13 1.21
C THR A 107 5.74 8.95 -0.15
N ARG A 108 5.82 9.96 -0.98
CA ARG A 108 5.41 9.90 -2.38
C ARG A 108 6.59 9.50 -3.26
N MET A 109 6.35 8.59 -4.19
CA MET A 109 7.29 8.21 -5.23
C MET A 109 6.76 8.64 -6.61
N ASP A 110 7.54 9.48 -7.28
CA ASP A 110 7.23 10.02 -8.61
C ASP A 110 8.20 9.44 -9.63
N TYR A 111 7.70 8.86 -10.74
CA TYR A 111 8.54 8.38 -11.82
C TYR A 111 9.25 9.55 -12.53
N ARG A 112 10.56 9.44 -12.71
CA ARG A 112 11.40 10.42 -13.40
C ARG A 112 12.04 9.88 -14.67
N GLY A 113 12.29 8.58 -14.71
CA GLY A 113 13.03 7.95 -15.80
C GLY A 113 14.54 8.21 -15.74
N GLY A 114 15.28 7.64 -16.69
CA GLY A 114 16.73 7.76 -16.75
C GLY A 114 17.44 7.02 -15.60
N ASN A 115 18.52 7.59 -15.11
CA ASN A 115 19.34 6.98 -14.04
C ASN A 115 18.65 7.04 -12.65
N VAL A 116 17.71 7.98 -12.47
CA VAL A 116 16.87 8.08 -11.28
C VAL A 116 15.48 7.63 -11.67
N VAL A 117 15.18 6.36 -11.42
CA VAL A 117 13.89 5.78 -11.83
C VAL A 117 12.74 6.46 -11.10
N PHE A 118 12.82 6.54 -9.77
CA PHE A 118 11.84 7.21 -8.93
C PHE A 118 12.50 8.25 -8.03
N GLN A 119 11.83 9.38 -7.88
CA GLN A 119 12.13 10.38 -6.88
C GLN A 119 11.19 10.21 -5.70
N PHE A 120 11.74 10.18 -4.50
CA PHE A 120 11.00 10.08 -3.25
C PHE A 120 10.88 11.45 -2.59
N ARG A 121 9.66 11.79 -2.18
CA ARG A 121 9.34 13.05 -1.50
C ARG A 121 8.47 12.79 -0.29
N ARG A 122 8.82 13.35 0.84
CA ARG A 122 8.02 13.27 2.07
C ARG A 122 6.71 14.04 1.89
N VAL A 123 5.60 13.42 2.29
CA VAL A 123 4.27 14.01 2.33
C VAL A 123 3.90 14.31 3.78
N GLU A 124 4.16 13.36 4.68
CA GLU A 124 3.93 13.49 6.10
C GLU A 124 5.13 12.97 6.90
N GLU A 125 5.41 13.64 8.02
CA GLU A 125 6.32 13.21 9.07
C GLU A 125 5.54 13.08 10.39
N ASN A 126 5.85 12.06 11.18
CA ASN A 126 5.15 11.72 12.43
C ASN A 126 3.66 11.34 12.23
N ARG A 127 3.30 10.90 11.03
CA ARG A 127 1.97 10.36 10.71
C ARG A 127 2.06 9.41 9.53
N GLY A 128 1.56 8.20 9.73
CA GLY A 128 1.44 7.19 8.71
C GLY A 128 0.11 6.47 8.82
N ALA A 129 0.03 5.25 8.35
CA ALA A 129 -1.18 4.44 8.46
C ALA A 129 -0.96 3.26 9.40
N VAL A 130 -1.98 2.92 10.20
CA VAL A 130 -1.92 1.80 11.15
C VAL A 130 -1.64 0.49 10.43
N GLN A 131 -2.24 0.29 9.25
CA GLN A 131 -1.96 -0.85 8.36
C GLN A 131 -2.61 -0.67 6.96
N GLY A 132 -2.17 -1.50 5.98
CA GLY A 132 -2.60 -1.38 4.59
C GLY A 132 -4.08 -1.58 4.33
N LYS A 133 -4.76 -2.40 5.12
CA LYS A 133 -6.19 -2.68 4.90
C LYS A 133 -7.12 -1.57 5.36
N ASN A 134 -6.62 -0.56 6.06
CA ASN A 134 -7.36 0.64 6.42
C ASN A 134 -7.09 1.83 5.50
N ILE A 135 -6.31 1.62 4.45
CA ILE A 135 -6.01 2.58 3.39
C ILE A 135 -6.93 2.29 2.21
N ILE A 136 -7.60 3.29 1.69
CA ILE A 136 -8.41 3.16 0.48
C ILE A 136 -8.25 4.36 -0.44
N GLN A 137 -8.01 4.08 -1.71
CA GLN A 137 -7.87 5.09 -2.75
C GLN A 137 -9.19 5.26 -3.49
N VAL A 138 -9.65 6.50 -3.61
CA VAL A 138 -10.84 6.89 -4.36
C VAL A 138 -10.46 8.04 -5.30
N GLY A 139 -10.30 7.71 -6.57
CA GLY A 139 -9.76 8.65 -7.54
C GLY A 139 -8.33 9.10 -7.15
N ASN A 140 -8.14 10.40 -7.00
CA ASN A 140 -6.86 10.99 -6.62
C ASN A 140 -6.68 11.17 -5.10
N LEU A 141 -7.69 10.79 -4.32
CA LEU A 141 -7.66 10.90 -2.87
C LEU A 141 -7.40 9.53 -2.23
N VAL A 142 -6.58 9.53 -1.20
CA VAL A 142 -6.32 8.34 -0.39
C VAL A 142 -6.77 8.62 1.03
N TYR A 143 -7.70 7.81 1.49
CA TYR A 143 -8.25 7.85 2.84
C TYR A 143 -7.56 6.80 3.69
N PHE A 144 -7.20 7.13 4.92
CA PHE A 144 -6.47 6.22 5.79
C PHE A 144 -6.76 6.49 7.28
N LEU A 145 -6.57 5.46 8.08
CA LEU A 145 -6.57 5.56 9.54
C LEU A 145 -5.14 5.64 10.03
N SER A 146 -4.81 6.71 10.76
CA SER A 146 -3.56 6.90 11.49
C SER A 146 -3.76 6.58 12.97
N GLU A 147 -2.69 6.67 13.77
CA GLU A 147 -2.76 6.48 15.24
C GLU A 147 -3.59 7.57 15.94
N ASP A 148 -3.76 8.73 15.34
CA ASP A 148 -4.42 9.91 15.90
C ASP A 148 -5.75 10.29 15.22
N GLY A 149 -6.23 9.52 14.24
CA GLY A 149 -7.51 9.79 13.59
C GLY A 149 -7.62 9.35 12.14
N PHE A 150 -8.74 9.72 11.54
CA PHE A 150 -9.00 9.49 10.12
C PHE A 150 -8.52 10.68 9.28
N TYR A 151 -7.83 10.38 8.20
CA TYR A 151 -7.21 11.36 7.31
C TYR A 151 -7.51 11.10 5.85
N VAL A 152 -7.36 12.14 5.05
CA VAL A 152 -7.33 12.07 3.59
C VAL A 152 -6.10 12.80 3.07
N THR A 153 -5.46 12.24 2.05
CA THR A 153 -4.33 12.88 1.34
C THR A 153 -4.56 12.88 -0.17
N ASP A 154 -4.07 13.92 -0.83
CA ASP A 154 -3.97 14.03 -2.28
C ASP A 154 -2.54 13.71 -2.79
N GLY A 155 -1.67 13.22 -1.90
CA GLY A 155 -0.26 12.95 -2.18
C GLY A 155 0.64 14.18 -2.11
N SER A 156 0.14 15.32 -1.64
CA SER A 156 0.95 16.52 -1.32
C SER A 156 0.95 16.85 0.15
N SER A 157 -0.16 16.67 0.82
CA SER A 157 -0.34 16.83 2.27
C SER A 157 -1.54 16.00 2.74
N SER A 158 -1.69 15.78 4.04
CA SER A 158 -2.89 15.16 4.61
C SER A 158 -3.74 16.14 5.41
N LYS A 159 -5.04 15.85 5.45
CA LYS A 159 -6.03 16.62 6.21
C LYS A 159 -6.84 15.69 7.11
N PRO A 160 -7.08 16.06 8.38
CA PRO A 160 -7.95 15.29 9.26
C PRO A 160 -9.41 15.39 8.79
N ILE A 161 -10.11 14.26 8.76
CA ILE A 161 -11.52 14.17 8.41
C ILE A 161 -12.40 13.72 9.58
N GLY A 162 -11.82 13.04 10.57
CA GLY A 162 -12.50 12.53 11.76
C GLY A 162 -12.44 13.45 12.97
N ALA A 163 -11.51 14.42 12.98
CA ALA A 163 -11.28 15.31 14.12
C ALA A 163 -12.55 16.07 14.55
N SER A 164 -12.81 16.04 15.87
CA SER A 164 -14.01 16.64 16.48
C SER A 164 -15.36 16.07 15.98
N LYS A 165 -15.32 14.96 15.25
CA LYS A 165 -16.51 14.27 14.72
C LYS A 165 -16.55 12.83 15.24
N VAL A 166 -15.80 11.93 14.61
CA VAL A 166 -15.89 10.48 14.89
C VAL A 166 -14.66 9.90 15.58
N ASP A 167 -13.50 10.56 15.54
CA ASP A 167 -12.26 10.00 16.07
C ASP A 167 -12.38 9.60 17.54
N ARG A 168 -12.91 10.49 18.38
CA ARG A 168 -13.09 10.21 19.81
C ARG A 168 -14.03 9.02 20.05
N PHE A 169 -15.13 8.95 19.30
CA PHE A 169 -16.06 7.83 19.41
C PHE A 169 -15.39 6.53 18.99
N PHE A 170 -14.71 6.55 17.83
CA PHE A 170 -14.04 5.40 17.28
C PHE A 170 -12.99 4.82 18.25
N TYR A 171 -12.08 5.67 18.76
CA TYR A 171 -11.01 5.18 19.65
C TYR A 171 -11.52 4.72 21.01
N ASN A 172 -12.60 5.30 21.52
CA ASN A 172 -13.23 4.85 22.75
C ASN A 172 -13.93 3.49 22.60
N ASP A 173 -14.43 3.18 21.41
CA ASP A 173 -15.14 1.94 21.11
C ASP A 173 -14.26 0.86 20.44
N LEU A 174 -13.12 1.23 19.91
CA LEU A 174 -12.21 0.28 19.26
C LEU A 174 -11.63 -0.72 20.26
N LYS A 175 -11.80 -2.03 19.99
CA LYS A 175 -11.03 -3.07 20.67
C LYS A 175 -9.57 -3.01 20.24
N PHE A 176 -8.78 -2.18 20.94
CA PHE A 176 -7.43 -1.79 20.53
C PHE A 176 -6.51 -2.96 20.21
N GLY A 177 -6.60 -4.07 20.96
CA GLY A 177 -5.84 -5.30 20.68
C GLY A 177 -6.18 -5.99 19.35
N LEU A 178 -7.21 -5.52 18.64
CA LEU A 178 -7.62 -6.04 17.33
C LEU A 178 -7.62 -4.96 16.24
N ARG A 179 -6.88 -3.87 16.45
CA ARG A 179 -6.81 -2.74 15.52
C ARG A 179 -6.36 -3.14 14.10
N GLU A 180 -5.59 -4.21 13.98
CA GLU A 180 -5.16 -4.77 12.70
C GLU A 180 -6.32 -5.36 11.88
N ARG A 181 -7.49 -5.53 12.47
CA ARG A 181 -8.71 -5.98 11.78
C ARG A 181 -9.55 -4.84 11.21
N VAL A 182 -9.18 -3.58 11.45
CA VAL A 182 -9.86 -2.44 10.82
C VAL A 182 -9.69 -2.53 9.30
N ARG A 183 -10.79 -2.36 8.57
CA ARG A 183 -10.82 -2.43 7.10
C ARG A 183 -11.53 -1.22 6.53
N ALA A 184 -10.93 -0.62 5.52
CA ALA A 184 -11.57 0.41 4.71
C ALA A 184 -12.24 -0.21 3.48
N SER A 185 -13.37 0.33 3.10
CA SER A 185 -14.09 -0.01 1.86
C SER A 185 -14.72 1.24 1.25
N TYR A 186 -14.96 1.19 -0.05
CA TYR A 186 -15.63 2.27 -0.77
C TYR A 186 -16.89 1.75 -1.44
N ASP A 187 -18.01 2.37 -1.09
CA ASP A 187 -19.29 2.16 -1.75
C ASP A 187 -19.36 3.11 -2.96
N HIS A 188 -19.27 2.54 -4.15
CA HIS A 188 -19.30 3.29 -5.40
C HIS A 188 -20.67 3.90 -5.71
N GLU A 189 -21.75 3.28 -5.25
CA GLU A 189 -23.11 3.73 -5.52
C GLU A 189 -23.44 4.95 -4.65
N ASN A 190 -23.19 4.86 -3.35
CA ASN A 190 -23.52 5.92 -2.39
C ASN A 190 -22.36 6.92 -2.19
N LYS A 191 -21.20 6.71 -2.82
CA LYS A 191 -20.00 7.56 -2.69
C LYS A 191 -19.51 7.68 -1.25
N LEU A 192 -19.56 6.58 -0.51
CA LEU A 192 -19.17 6.52 0.91
C LEU A 192 -17.86 5.76 1.09
N VAL A 193 -16.96 6.32 1.88
CA VAL A 193 -15.81 5.62 2.44
C VAL A 193 -16.21 5.13 3.83
N MET A 194 -16.04 3.84 4.08
CA MET A 194 -16.46 3.17 5.31
C MET A 194 -15.28 2.44 5.94
N TRP A 195 -15.21 2.46 7.28
CA TRP A 195 -14.31 1.62 8.05
C TRP A 195 -15.10 0.68 8.95
N SER A 196 -14.91 -0.62 8.76
CA SER A 196 -15.39 -1.63 9.69
C SER A 196 -14.31 -1.92 10.72
N TYR A 197 -14.69 -2.05 11.98
CA TYR A 197 -13.77 -2.27 13.09
C TYR A 197 -14.37 -3.15 14.19
N PRO A 198 -13.54 -3.88 14.95
CA PRO A 198 -14.01 -4.60 16.12
C PRO A 198 -14.32 -3.63 17.26
N SER A 199 -15.59 -3.56 17.67
CA SER A 199 -16.03 -2.76 18.81
C SER A 199 -15.63 -3.42 20.14
N ALA A 200 -15.29 -2.61 21.14
CA ALA A 200 -15.00 -3.08 22.50
C ALA A 200 -16.26 -3.63 23.18
N THR A 201 -17.45 -3.14 22.80
CA THR A 201 -18.75 -3.56 23.34
C THR A 201 -19.42 -4.64 22.50
N GLY A 202 -18.88 -4.96 21.32
CA GLY A 202 -19.40 -6.00 20.44
C GLY A 202 -19.24 -7.38 21.04
N THR A 203 -20.32 -8.17 21.04
CA THR A 203 -20.25 -9.62 21.29
C THR A 203 -19.72 -10.31 20.02
N ASN A 204 -18.66 -11.09 20.13
CA ASN A 204 -18.19 -11.98 19.06
C ASN A 204 -19.13 -13.16 18.89
#